data_77c224e6ea5f5be3eb4d5b9a03ba96a1
#
_entry.id   77c224e6ea5f5be3eb4d5b9a03ba96a1
#
_cell.length_a   1.000
_cell.length_b   1.000
_cell.length_c   1.000
_cell.angle_alpha   90.00
_cell.angle_beta   90.00
_cell.angle_gamma   90.00
#
_symmetry.space_group_name_H-M   'P 1'
#
loop_
_entity.id
_entity.type
_entity.pdbx_description
1 polymer ?
#
loop_
_entity_poly.entity_id
_entity_poly.type
_entity_poly.pdbx_seq_one_letter_code
_entity_poly.pdbx_strand_id
1 'polypeptide(L)'
;MTYDEILERVQYSISQAQRMSSYWSATLGTAHFTHDVISKMARDSMVCKNHMRALDSLEEDTQNLPLLVEDTDVSDLLVLVFQTRDVWSSIRSTLKKTLRETI
;
A
#
# COMPACT_ATOMS: atom_id res chain seq x y z
N MET A 1 -12.12 15.45 6.50
CA MET A 1 -12.38 14.49 5.40
C MET A 1 -13.61 13.68 5.72
N THR A 2 -14.48 13.45 4.75
CA THR A 2 -15.70 12.65 4.94
C THR A 2 -15.39 11.15 4.85
N TYR A 3 -16.31 10.31 5.33
CA TYR A 3 -16.25 8.86 5.19
C TYR A 3 -16.05 8.44 3.73
N ASP A 4 -16.85 8.98 2.82
CA ASP A 4 -16.78 8.63 1.40
C ASP A 4 -15.44 9.02 0.76
N GLU A 5 -14.89 10.16 1.14
CA GLU A 5 -13.57 10.60 0.66
C GLU A 5 -12.46 9.66 1.14
N ILE A 6 -12.51 9.23 2.41
CA ILE A 6 -11.54 8.27 2.95
C ILE A 6 -11.68 6.94 2.23
N LEU A 7 -12.89 6.42 2.09
CA LEU A 7 -13.15 5.15 1.40
C LEU A 7 -12.62 5.18 -0.05
N GLU A 8 -12.86 6.27 -0.77
CA GLU A 8 -12.38 6.44 -2.14
C GLU A 8 -10.84 6.39 -2.21
N ARG A 9 -10.16 7.06 -1.28
CA ARG A 9 -8.69 7.05 -1.22
C ARG A 9 -8.13 5.68 -0.88
N VAL A 10 -8.77 4.95 0.03
CA VAL A 10 -8.37 3.59 0.38
C VAL A 10 -8.56 2.66 -0.82
N GLN A 11 -9.69 2.75 -1.52
CA GLN A 11 -9.97 1.96 -2.72
C GLN A 11 -8.95 2.23 -3.84
N TYR A 12 -8.56 3.49 -4.03
CA TYR A 12 -7.50 3.86 -4.96
C TYR A 12 -6.17 3.19 -4.57
N SER A 13 -5.80 3.24 -3.29
CA SER A 13 -4.58 2.62 -2.78
C SER A 13 -4.59 1.10 -2.99
N ILE A 14 -5.71 0.43 -2.75
CA ILE A 14 -5.89 -1.00 -3.02
C ILE A 14 -5.63 -1.31 -4.49
N SER A 15 -6.22 -0.54 -5.39
CA SER A 15 -6.05 -0.72 -6.84
C SER A 15 -4.58 -0.60 -7.25
N GLN A 16 -3.88 0.39 -6.72
CA GLN A 16 -2.45 0.59 -6.99
C GLN A 16 -1.60 -0.55 -6.41
N ALA A 17 -1.93 -1.02 -5.20
CA ALA A 17 -1.23 -2.14 -4.57
C ALA A 17 -1.38 -3.44 -5.38
N GLN A 18 -2.58 -3.71 -5.89
CA GLN A 18 -2.84 -4.88 -6.73
C GLN A 18 -2.02 -4.84 -8.03
N ARG A 19 -1.94 -3.68 -8.67
CA ARG A 19 -1.14 -3.49 -9.89
C ARG A 19 0.34 -3.72 -9.62
N MET A 20 0.86 -3.12 -8.56
CA MET A 20 2.27 -3.28 -8.19
C MET A 20 2.60 -4.71 -7.81
N SER A 21 1.75 -5.36 -7.03
CA SER A 21 1.91 -6.75 -6.63
C SER A 21 1.93 -7.69 -7.85
N SER A 22 1.01 -7.50 -8.79
CA SER A 22 0.96 -8.30 -10.03
C SER A 22 2.21 -8.10 -10.89
N TYR A 23 2.65 -6.86 -11.04
CA TYR A 23 3.85 -6.53 -11.80
C TYR A 23 5.08 -7.25 -11.22
N TRP A 24 5.31 -7.13 -9.90
CA TRP A 24 6.50 -7.70 -9.28
C TRP A 24 6.42 -9.22 -9.16
N SER A 25 5.24 -9.80 -8.95
CA SER A 25 5.07 -11.26 -8.96
C SER A 25 5.49 -11.85 -10.31
N ALA A 26 5.13 -11.19 -11.41
CA ALA A 26 5.53 -11.61 -12.74
C ALA A 26 7.03 -11.37 -13.00
N THR A 27 7.53 -10.19 -12.65
CA THR A 27 8.90 -9.75 -12.96
C THR A 27 9.95 -10.51 -12.14
N LEU A 28 9.70 -10.73 -10.85
CA LEU A 28 10.64 -11.45 -9.99
C LEU A 28 10.77 -12.93 -10.36
N GLY A 29 9.75 -13.49 -11.00
CA GLY A 29 9.76 -14.89 -11.48
C GLY A 29 10.57 -15.08 -12.75
N THR A 30 10.89 -14.03 -13.50
CA THR A 30 11.60 -14.12 -14.80
C THR A 30 13.10 -13.85 -14.71
N ALA A 31 13.62 -13.47 -13.60
CA ALA A 31 15.01 -13.50 -13.11
C ALA A 31 16.16 -12.94 -13.97
N HIS A 32 15.96 -11.84 -14.69
CA HIS A 32 17.10 -11.03 -15.15
C HIS A 32 16.99 -9.63 -14.54
N PHE A 33 17.79 -9.37 -13.50
CA PHE A 33 17.81 -8.08 -12.84
C PHE A 33 18.77 -7.13 -13.53
N THR A 34 18.28 -6.46 -14.55
CA THR A 34 19.01 -5.37 -15.21
C THR A 34 19.09 -4.14 -14.28
N HIS A 35 19.95 -3.21 -14.62
CA HIS A 35 20.04 -1.93 -13.91
C HIS A 35 18.68 -1.22 -13.83
N ASP A 36 17.90 -1.26 -14.89
CA ASP A 36 16.57 -0.64 -14.94
C ASP A 36 15.59 -1.31 -13.97
N VAL A 37 15.62 -2.64 -13.87
CA VAL A 37 14.78 -3.39 -12.94
C VAL A 37 15.17 -3.08 -11.50
N ILE A 38 16.46 -3.03 -11.19
CA ILE A 38 16.98 -2.68 -9.86
C ILE A 38 16.56 -1.26 -9.48
N SER A 39 16.68 -0.30 -10.38
CA SER A 39 16.27 1.08 -10.17
C SER A 39 14.76 1.19 -9.92
N LYS A 40 13.95 0.43 -10.67
CA LYS A 40 12.51 0.39 -10.47
C LYS A 40 12.14 -0.22 -9.12
N MET A 41 12.85 -1.27 -8.71
CA MET A 41 12.66 -1.89 -7.38
C MET A 41 12.87 -0.87 -6.26
N ALA A 42 13.94 -0.10 -6.35
CA ALA A 42 14.25 0.94 -5.36
C ALA A 42 13.15 2.03 -5.33
N ARG A 43 12.73 2.50 -6.50
CA ARG A 43 11.64 3.49 -6.61
C ARG A 43 10.32 2.97 -6.06
N ASP A 44 9.95 1.75 -6.43
CA ASP A 44 8.69 1.14 -5.99
C ASP A 44 8.69 0.85 -4.49
N SER A 45 9.84 0.54 -3.90
CA SER A 45 9.98 0.44 -2.44
C SER A 45 9.64 1.78 -1.75
N MET A 46 10.06 2.91 -2.34
CA MET A 46 9.68 4.24 -1.83
C MET A 46 8.20 4.54 -2.05
N VAL A 47 7.63 4.13 -3.18
CA VAL A 47 6.19 4.27 -3.44
C VAL A 47 5.39 3.52 -2.37
N CYS A 48 5.79 2.29 -2.03
CA CYS A 48 5.16 1.53 -0.93
C CYS A 48 5.20 2.31 0.39
N LYS A 49 6.36 2.86 0.74
CA LYS A 49 6.51 3.66 1.96
C LYS A 49 5.59 4.87 1.98
N ASN A 50 5.47 5.57 0.85
CA ASN A 50 4.60 6.73 0.72
C ASN A 50 3.11 6.35 0.89
N HIS A 51 2.68 5.22 0.30
CA HIS A 51 1.33 4.71 0.51
C HIS A 51 1.07 4.32 1.96
N MET A 52 2.04 3.68 2.62
CA MET A 52 1.92 3.33 4.04
C MET A 52 1.72 4.57 4.91
N ARG A 53 2.48 5.64 4.65
CA ARG A 53 2.33 6.92 5.36
C ARG A 53 0.98 7.57 5.10
N ALA A 54 0.52 7.55 3.86
CA ALA A 54 -0.80 8.08 3.51
C ALA A 54 -1.92 7.30 4.21
N LEU A 55 -1.79 5.97 4.30
CA LEU A 55 -2.75 5.12 5.00
C LEU A 55 -2.73 5.38 6.52
N ASP A 56 -1.58 5.64 7.12
CA ASP A 56 -1.49 6.02 8.53
C ASP A 56 -2.25 7.33 8.79
N SER A 57 -2.18 8.31 7.87
CA SER A 57 -2.97 9.53 7.95
C SER A 57 -4.47 9.27 7.78
N LEU A 58 -4.86 8.36 6.89
CA LEU A 58 -6.25 7.96 6.70
C LEU A 58 -6.81 7.22 7.91
N GLU A 59 -5.97 6.43 8.61
CA GLU A 59 -6.34 5.82 9.89
C GLU A 59 -6.73 6.89 10.91
N GLU A 60 -5.90 7.90 11.07
CA GLU A 60 -6.17 9.01 11.99
C GLU A 60 -7.45 9.76 11.61
N ASP A 61 -7.61 10.08 10.32
CA ASP A 61 -8.81 10.74 9.81
C ASP A 61 -10.08 9.90 10.05
N THR A 62 -9.97 8.58 9.92
CA THR A 62 -11.07 7.65 10.17
C THR A 62 -11.48 7.65 11.64
N GLN A 63 -10.50 7.65 12.54
CA GLN A 63 -10.74 7.71 14.00
C GLN A 63 -11.38 9.01 14.41
N ASN A 64 -11.17 10.09 13.66
CA ASN A 64 -11.71 11.43 13.93
C ASN A 64 -13.00 11.73 13.15
N LEU A 65 -13.64 10.73 12.56
CA LEU A 65 -14.91 10.93 11.87
C LEU A 65 -16.00 11.38 12.85
N PRO A 66 -16.95 12.25 12.39
CA PRO A 66 -18.03 12.71 13.26
C PRO A 66 -18.89 11.57 13.81
N LEU A 67 -19.50 11.79 14.98
CA LEU A 67 -20.37 10.83 15.66
C LEU A 67 -21.62 10.43 14.85
N LEU A 68 -21.92 11.14 13.76
CA LEU A 68 -23.02 10.81 12.84
C LEU A 68 -22.69 9.61 11.94
N VAL A 69 -21.44 9.17 11.88
CA VAL A 69 -21.04 7.96 11.15
C VAL A 69 -21.21 6.77 12.08
N GLU A 70 -21.83 5.70 11.58
CA GLU A 70 -22.06 4.50 12.38
C GLU A 70 -20.72 3.84 12.80
N ASP A 71 -20.64 3.38 14.05
CA ASP A 71 -19.45 2.73 14.59
C ASP A 71 -19.01 1.51 13.75
N THR A 72 -19.99 0.75 13.25
CA THR A 72 -19.72 -0.42 12.39
C THR A 72 -19.01 -0.01 11.11
N ASP A 73 -19.46 1.08 10.47
CA ASP A 73 -18.84 1.58 9.24
C ASP A 73 -17.42 2.08 9.49
N VAL A 74 -17.20 2.75 10.62
CA VAL A 74 -15.86 3.21 11.02
C VAL A 74 -14.94 2.02 11.26
N SER A 75 -15.41 1.00 11.97
CA SER A 75 -14.62 -0.22 12.23
C SER A 75 -14.27 -0.96 10.95
N ASP A 76 -15.21 -1.10 10.03
CA ASP A 76 -14.98 -1.75 8.73
C ASP A 76 -13.98 -0.97 7.89
N LEU A 77 -14.06 0.36 7.91
CA LEU A 77 -13.12 1.21 7.19
C LEU A 77 -11.71 1.11 7.79
N LEU A 78 -11.59 1.07 9.12
CA LEU A 78 -10.29 0.87 9.79
C LEU A 78 -9.66 -0.48 9.41
N VAL A 79 -10.46 -1.55 9.39
CA VAL A 79 -9.98 -2.87 8.97
C VAL A 79 -9.45 -2.81 7.53
N LEU A 80 -10.16 -2.13 6.63
CA LEU A 80 -9.75 -1.98 5.24
C LEU A 80 -8.44 -1.17 5.13
N VAL A 81 -8.30 -0.11 5.91
CA VAL A 81 -7.06 0.68 5.97
C VAL A 81 -5.88 -0.19 6.41
N PHE A 82 -6.04 -0.96 7.48
CA PHE A 82 -4.98 -1.84 8.00
C PHE A 82 -4.61 -2.94 7.00
N GLN A 83 -5.59 -3.58 6.38
CA GLN A 83 -5.35 -4.63 5.38
C GLN A 83 -4.59 -4.06 4.17
N THR A 84 -4.97 -2.88 3.71
CA THR A 84 -4.30 -2.21 2.59
C THR A 84 -2.86 -1.86 2.94
N ARG A 85 -2.63 -1.35 4.15
CA ARG A 85 -1.29 -1.05 4.65
C ARG A 85 -0.42 -2.30 4.69
N ASP A 86 -0.97 -3.42 5.14
CA ASP A 86 -0.24 -4.70 5.21
C ASP A 86 0.17 -5.20 3.82
N VAL A 87 -0.67 -5.01 2.81
CA VAL A 87 -0.31 -5.35 1.42
C VAL A 87 0.89 -4.54 0.96
N TRP A 88 0.90 -3.22 1.17
CA TRP A 88 2.02 -2.37 0.83
C TRP A 88 3.29 -2.74 1.60
N SER A 89 3.16 -3.05 2.88
CA SER A 89 4.27 -3.50 3.72
C SER A 89 4.87 -4.80 3.19
N SER A 90 4.06 -5.76 2.77
CA SER A 90 4.51 -7.02 2.19
C SER A 90 5.25 -6.82 0.87
N ILE A 91 4.73 -5.98 -0.02
CA ILE A 91 5.38 -5.64 -1.28
C ILE A 91 6.75 -5.01 -1.00
N ARG A 92 6.78 -4.02 -0.12
CA ARG A 92 8.02 -3.33 0.26
C ARG A 92 9.06 -4.28 0.81
N SER A 93 8.66 -5.18 1.71
CA SER A 93 9.56 -6.17 2.33
C SER A 93 10.17 -7.09 1.28
N THR A 94 9.37 -7.56 0.33
CA THR A 94 9.83 -8.40 -0.77
C THR A 94 10.84 -7.66 -1.65
N LEU A 95 10.54 -6.41 -2.02
CA LEU A 95 11.43 -5.60 -2.85
C LEU A 95 12.74 -5.31 -2.14
N LYS A 96 12.71 -4.93 -0.87
CA LYS A 96 13.92 -4.65 -0.08
C LYS A 96 14.78 -5.89 0.12
N LYS A 97 14.15 -7.03 0.39
CA LYS A 97 14.87 -8.30 0.52
C LYS A 97 15.57 -8.66 -0.79
N THR A 98 14.86 -8.58 -1.91
CA THR A 98 15.41 -8.87 -3.24
C THR A 98 16.56 -7.93 -3.59
N LEU A 99 16.42 -6.64 -3.30
CA LEU A 99 17.51 -5.66 -3.49
C LEU A 99 18.76 -6.02 -2.69
N ARG A 100 18.61 -6.41 -1.43
CA ARG A 100 19.74 -6.81 -0.59
C ARG A 100 20.43 -8.07 -1.12
N GLU A 101 19.69 -9.01 -1.66
CA GLU A 101 20.22 -10.26 -2.22
C GLU A 101 20.89 -10.05 -3.59
N THR A 102 20.52 -9.00 -4.31
CA THR A 102 21.00 -8.71 -5.66
C THR A 102 22.23 -7.78 -5.67
N ILE A 103 22.32 -6.91 -4.69
CA ILE A 103 23.43 -5.97 -4.51
C ILE A 103 24.45 -6.53 -3.54
#